data_04f90b3c667d78bd9dac60fa83121217
#
_entry.id   04f90b3c667d78bd9dac60fa83121217
#
_cell.length_a   1.000
_cell.length_b   1.000
_cell.length_c   1.000
_cell.angle_alpha   90.00
_cell.angle_beta   90.00
_cell.angle_gamma   90.00
#
_symmetry.space_group_name_H-M   'P 1'
#
loop_
_entity.id
_entity.type
_entity.pdbx_description
1 polymer ?
#
loop_
_entity_poly.entity_id
_entity_poly.type
_entity_poly.pdbx_seq_one_letter_code
_entity_poly.pdbx_strand_id
1 'polypeptide(L)'
;MTTTSSGGEPDLATADREVVISRSIGAPREVVFEAFTQVRHLSRWWGPDGFTTTTRSFEFRAGGAWDFVMHGPDGTDYQEWITCTEIVPPERIALVHGESRDDPNAFASVLTFAPAGEETRVEMRTVFPTKELRDEAVEKYHAFEGGEQTLRNLAAYVGELG
;
A
#
# COMPACT_ATOMS: atom_id res chain seq x y z
N MET A 1 -14.57 -21.48 -12.17
CA MET A 1 -14.10 -21.36 -11.80
C MET A 1 -13.52 -20.90 -11.06
N THR A 2 -13.21 -20.75 -10.79
CA THR A 2 -12.69 -20.41 -10.27
C THR A 2 -11.95 -20.14 -9.60
N THR A 3 -11.56 -20.06 -9.31
CA THR A 3 -10.85 -19.88 -8.66
C THR A 3 -10.43 -19.05 -8.12
N THR A 4 -10.28 -18.89 -7.54
CA THR A 4 -9.79 -18.16 -7.12
C THR A 4 -8.78 -17.96 -6.65
N SER A 5 -8.35 -17.57 -7.08
CA SER A 5 -7.09 -17.48 -6.73
C SER A 5 -6.91 -16.73 -5.58
N SER A 6 -6.35 -17.19 -4.68
CA SER A 6 -5.96 -16.41 -3.64
C SER A 6 -4.71 -15.83 -3.97
N GLY A 7 -4.49 -14.80 -3.56
CA GLY A 7 -3.36 -14.01 -3.51
C GLY A 7 -2.14 -14.36 -4.21
N GLY A 8 -1.78 -14.90 -4.83
CA GLY A 8 -0.50 -15.10 -5.44
C GLY A 8 -0.54 -15.16 -6.93
N GLU A 9 -1.68 -15.40 -7.50
CA GLU A 9 -1.75 -15.54 -8.93
C GLU A 9 -2.23 -14.26 -9.58
N PRO A 10 -1.55 -13.82 -10.66
CA PRO A 10 -2.00 -12.61 -11.34
C PRO A 10 -3.33 -12.85 -12.02
N ASP A 11 -4.15 -11.83 -12.04
CA ASP A 11 -5.36 -11.81 -12.83
C ASP A 11 -4.94 -11.53 -14.26
N LEU A 12 -5.22 -12.45 -15.18
CA LEU A 12 -4.79 -12.29 -16.57
C LEU A 12 -5.37 -11.04 -17.22
N ALA A 13 -6.56 -10.60 -16.77
CA ALA A 13 -7.17 -9.40 -17.34
C ALA A 13 -6.43 -8.13 -16.95
N THR A 14 -5.64 -8.16 -15.89
CA THR A 14 -4.92 -6.99 -15.41
C THR A 14 -3.42 -7.17 -15.39
N ALA A 15 -2.91 -8.30 -15.89
CA ALA A 15 -1.51 -8.66 -15.72
C ALA A 15 -0.54 -7.59 -16.24
N ASP A 16 -0.88 -6.90 -17.33
CA ASP A 16 -0.01 -5.88 -17.90
C ASP A 16 -0.18 -4.51 -17.23
N ARG A 17 -1.06 -4.41 -16.25
CA ARG A 17 -1.35 -3.17 -15.52
C ARG A 17 -1.00 -3.29 -14.04
N GLU A 18 -0.31 -4.35 -13.63
CA GLU A 18 -0.04 -4.61 -12.21
C GLU A 18 1.39 -4.30 -11.81
N VAL A 19 1.55 -3.93 -10.55
CA VAL A 19 2.84 -3.91 -9.87
C VAL A 19 2.63 -4.70 -8.58
N VAL A 20 3.39 -5.79 -8.42
CA VAL A 20 3.26 -6.67 -7.24
C VAL A 20 4.56 -6.69 -6.49
N ILE A 21 4.50 -6.38 -5.20
CA ILE A 21 5.67 -6.34 -4.34
C ILE A 21 5.32 -7.13 -3.09
N SER A 22 6.27 -7.91 -2.58
CA SER A 22 6.04 -8.66 -1.36
C SER A 22 7.29 -8.69 -0.51
N ARG A 23 7.08 -8.93 0.79
CA ARG A 23 8.17 -9.00 1.75
C ARG A 23 7.74 -9.80 2.96
N SER A 24 8.68 -10.60 3.52
CA SER A 24 8.47 -11.26 4.80
C SER A 24 8.87 -10.29 5.92
N ILE A 25 8.00 -10.17 6.91
CA ILE A 25 8.22 -9.28 8.05
C ILE A 25 8.22 -10.11 9.32
N GLY A 26 9.22 -9.89 10.17
CA GLY A 26 9.46 -10.71 11.37
C GLY A 26 8.56 -10.36 12.54
N ALA A 27 7.24 -10.45 12.34
CA ALA A 27 6.27 -10.21 13.40
C ALA A 27 4.96 -10.91 13.03
N PRO A 28 4.08 -11.21 14.02
CA PRO A 28 2.77 -11.78 13.74
C PRO A 28 1.91 -10.79 12.93
N ARG A 29 0.97 -11.32 12.15
CA ARG A 29 0.18 -10.46 11.26
C ARG A 29 -0.67 -9.45 12.01
N GLU A 30 -1.07 -9.75 13.24
CA GLU A 30 -1.82 -8.78 14.05
C GLU A 30 -1.00 -7.52 14.31
N VAL A 31 0.29 -7.69 14.56
CA VAL A 31 1.19 -6.56 14.79
C VAL A 31 1.43 -5.79 13.50
N VAL A 32 1.65 -6.51 12.39
CA VAL A 32 1.87 -5.87 11.09
C VAL A 32 0.62 -5.12 10.66
N PHE A 33 -0.55 -5.73 10.81
CA PHE A 33 -1.82 -5.11 10.46
C PHE A 33 -2.06 -3.84 11.28
N GLU A 34 -1.72 -3.87 12.57
CA GLU A 34 -1.89 -2.72 13.45
C GLU A 34 -1.18 -1.48 12.94
N ALA A 35 -0.05 -1.66 12.26
CA ALA A 35 0.73 -0.53 11.73
C ALA A 35 -0.01 0.26 10.65
N PHE A 36 -1.13 -0.26 10.12
CA PHE A 36 -1.97 0.42 9.14
C PHE A 36 -3.19 1.10 9.76
N THR A 37 -3.50 0.83 11.02
CA THR A 37 -4.80 1.19 11.58
C THR A 37 -4.87 2.60 12.15
N GLN A 38 -3.74 3.26 12.34
CA GLN A 38 -3.69 4.59 12.94
C GLN A 38 -2.67 5.45 12.23
N VAL A 39 -3.01 6.73 12.06
CA VAL A 39 -2.13 7.65 11.34
C VAL A 39 -0.79 7.86 12.08
N ARG A 40 -0.77 7.74 13.40
CA ARG A 40 0.49 7.87 14.14
C ARG A 40 1.50 6.77 13.77
N HIS A 41 0.99 5.60 13.36
CA HIS A 41 1.84 4.54 12.83
C HIS A 41 2.20 4.83 11.37
N LEU A 42 1.19 5.08 10.54
CA LEU A 42 1.39 5.29 9.11
C LEU A 42 2.39 6.40 8.83
N SER A 43 2.34 7.48 9.59
CA SER A 43 3.24 8.63 9.39
C SER A 43 4.70 8.28 9.62
N ARG A 44 4.99 7.16 10.28
CA ARG A 44 6.35 6.77 10.59
C ARG A 44 7.01 5.95 9.49
N TRP A 45 6.23 5.26 8.66
CA TRP A 45 6.83 4.32 7.72
C TRP A 45 6.29 4.43 6.29
N TRP A 46 5.13 5.08 6.09
CA TRP A 46 4.50 5.12 4.76
C TRP A 46 5.37 5.89 3.77
N GLY A 47 5.52 5.31 2.56
CA GLY A 47 6.21 5.97 1.46
C GLY A 47 7.65 5.53 1.28
N PRO A 48 8.24 5.90 0.15
CA PRO A 48 9.64 5.60 -0.13
C PRO A 48 10.58 6.37 0.80
N ASP A 49 11.86 6.00 0.77
CA ASP A 49 12.87 6.64 1.59
C ASP A 49 12.90 8.15 1.37
N GLY A 50 13.00 8.88 2.45
CA GLY A 50 13.13 10.34 2.41
C GLY A 50 11.81 11.09 2.35
N PHE A 51 10.68 10.40 2.24
CA PHE A 51 9.37 11.03 2.23
C PHE A 51 8.83 11.15 3.65
N THR A 52 8.08 12.22 3.89
CA THR A 52 7.33 12.41 5.14
C THR A 52 5.88 12.74 4.78
N THR A 53 4.99 12.66 5.75
CA THR A 53 3.56 12.91 5.50
C THR A 53 3.02 13.96 6.45
N THR A 54 2.06 14.75 5.95
CA THR A 54 1.22 15.62 6.79
C THR A 54 -0.22 15.22 6.53
N THR A 55 -0.93 14.80 7.57
CA THR A 55 -2.29 14.27 7.47
C THR A 55 -3.30 15.36 7.77
N ARG A 56 -4.32 15.49 6.89
CA ARG A 56 -5.44 16.38 7.14
C ARG A 56 -6.59 15.63 7.81
N SER A 57 -6.86 14.41 7.38
CA SER A 57 -7.89 13.58 8.03
C SER A 57 -7.61 12.12 7.76
N PHE A 58 -8.11 11.25 8.65
CA PHE A 58 -7.89 9.82 8.54
C PHE A 58 -9.05 9.09 9.21
N GLU A 59 -9.67 8.19 8.46
CA GLU A 59 -10.71 7.29 8.98
C GLU A 59 -10.42 5.88 8.49
N PHE A 60 -10.06 5.00 9.41
CA PHE A 60 -9.75 3.61 9.06
C PHE A 60 -11.01 2.77 9.18
N ARG A 61 -11.81 2.76 8.12
CA ARG A 61 -13.02 1.95 8.01
C ARG A 61 -13.34 1.80 6.53
N ALA A 62 -14.15 0.79 6.19
CA ALA A 62 -14.59 0.65 4.80
C ALA A 62 -15.36 1.92 4.39
N GLY A 63 -14.96 2.51 3.30
CA GLY A 63 -15.50 3.80 2.84
C GLY A 63 -14.81 5.01 3.43
N GLY A 64 -13.95 4.82 4.43
CA GLY A 64 -13.18 5.92 5.01
C GLY A 64 -11.97 6.29 4.17
N ALA A 65 -11.39 7.45 4.43
CA ALA A 65 -10.29 7.95 3.62
C ALA A 65 -9.18 8.57 4.45
N TRP A 66 -7.99 8.55 3.87
CA TRP A 66 -6.81 9.23 4.39
C TRP A 66 -6.47 10.35 3.42
N ASP A 67 -6.62 11.59 3.89
CA ASP A 67 -6.35 12.79 3.12
C ASP A 67 -5.04 13.37 3.65
N PHE A 68 -4.00 13.37 2.83
CA PHE A 68 -2.68 13.76 3.31
C PHE A 68 -1.81 14.29 2.17
N VAL A 69 -0.67 14.86 2.57
CA VAL A 69 0.36 15.34 1.64
C VAL A 69 1.62 14.55 1.92
N MET A 70 2.25 14.04 0.86
CA MET A 70 3.58 13.45 0.97
C MET A 70 4.60 14.51 0.57
N HIS A 71 5.62 14.68 1.41
CA HIS A 71 6.70 15.64 1.16
C HIS A 71 7.91 14.87 0.67
N GLY A 72 8.31 15.10 -0.57
CA GLY A 72 9.47 14.46 -1.14
C GLY A 72 10.78 15.06 -0.61
N PRO A 73 11.87 14.30 -0.69
CA PRO A 73 13.17 14.78 -0.21
C PRO A 73 13.70 15.97 -1.00
N ASP A 74 13.17 16.21 -2.20
CA ASP A 74 13.57 17.35 -3.04
C ASP A 74 12.69 18.58 -2.81
N GLY A 75 11.78 18.52 -1.83
CA GLY A 75 10.88 19.63 -1.53
C GLY A 75 9.58 19.62 -2.29
N THR A 76 9.34 18.62 -3.14
CA THR A 76 8.09 18.52 -3.88
C THR A 76 7.00 17.93 -2.99
N ASP A 77 5.82 18.56 -2.99
CA ASP A 77 4.67 18.08 -2.23
C ASP A 77 3.70 17.36 -3.17
N TYR A 78 3.20 16.21 -2.73
CA TYR A 78 2.26 15.41 -3.49
C TYR A 78 0.96 15.28 -2.72
N GLN A 79 -0.15 15.74 -3.31
CA GLN A 79 -1.47 15.55 -2.72
C GLN A 79 -1.86 14.10 -2.85
N GLU A 80 -2.36 13.51 -1.76
CA GLU A 80 -2.75 12.10 -1.73
C GLU A 80 -4.13 11.93 -1.14
N TRP A 81 -4.88 11.00 -1.70
CA TRP A 81 -6.20 10.63 -1.20
C TRP A 81 -6.33 9.13 -1.33
N ILE A 82 -6.38 8.42 -0.20
CA ILE A 82 -6.50 6.96 -0.21
C ILE A 82 -7.82 6.58 0.45
N THR A 83 -8.67 5.87 -0.28
CA THR A 83 -9.93 5.37 0.25
C THR A 83 -9.77 3.90 0.58
N CYS A 84 -10.20 3.49 1.78
CA CYS A 84 -10.26 2.09 2.14
C CYS A 84 -11.56 1.52 1.61
N THR A 85 -11.49 0.53 0.73
CA THR A 85 -12.69 -0.07 0.16
C THR A 85 -13.06 -1.37 0.88
N GLU A 86 -12.09 -2.04 1.49
CA GLU A 86 -12.34 -3.28 2.22
C GLU A 86 -11.31 -3.43 3.32
N ILE A 87 -11.75 -3.85 4.50
CA ILE A 87 -10.87 -4.13 5.63
C ILE A 87 -11.30 -5.46 6.25
N VAL A 88 -10.41 -6.45 6.22
CA VAL A 88 -10.65 -7.78 6.82
C VAL A 88 -9.49 -8.06 7.79
N PRO A 89 -9.62 -7.65 9.06
CA PRO A 89 -8.51 -7.84 10.01
C PRO A 89 -8.30 -9.30 10.34
N PRO A 90 -7.09 -9.74 10.49
CA PRO A 90 -5.82 -9.11 10.15
C PRO A 90 -5.28 -9.57 8.81
N GLU A 91 -6.15 -9.86 7.84
CA GLU A 91 -5.81 -10.57 6.62
C GLU A 91 -5.66 -9.69 5.39
N ARG A 92 -6.44 -8.58 5.31
CA ARG A 92 -6.55 -7.91 4.02
C ARG A 92 -7.03 -6.47 4.16
N ILE A 93 -6.45 -5.59 3.36
CA ILE A 93 -6.89 -4.20 3.22
C ILE A 93 -6.90 -3.89 1.73
N ALA A 94 -8.03 -3.39 1.21
CA ALA A 94 -8.12 -2.93 -0.17
C ALA A 94 -8.24 -1.42 -0.19
N LEU A 95 -7.48 -0.77 -1.06
CA LEU A 95 -7.32 0.68 -1.11
C LEU A 95 -7.49 1.18 -2.54
N VAL A 96 -7.93 2.44 -2.66
CA VAL A 96 -7.89 3.18 -3.93
C VAL A 96 -7.08 4.45 -3.68
N HIS A 97 -6.02 4.64 -4.47
CA HIS A 97 -5.11 5.77 -4.33
C HIS A 97 -5.34 6.79 -5.44
N GLY A 98 -5.43 8.06 -5.10
CA GLY A 98 -5.51 9.14 -6.06
C GLY A 98 -4.96 10.42 -5.47
N GLU A 99 -5.08 11.52 -6.21
CA GLU A 99 -4.69 12.83 -5.73
C GLU A 99 -5.85 13.53 -5.05
N SER A 100 -7.07 13.08 -5.36
CA SER A 100 -8.30 13.64 -4.81
C SER A 100 -9.33 12.52 -4.76
N ARG A 101 -10.48 12.82 -4.15
CA ARG A 101 -11.56 11.84 -3.97
C ARG A 101 -11.99 11.16 -5.28
N ASP A 102 -12.11 11.91 -6.35
CA ASP A 102 -12.65 11.41 -7.60
C ASP A 102 -11.63 11.45 -8.74
N ASP A 103 -10.38 11.18 -8.41
CA ASP A 103 -9.30 11.18 -9.39
C ASP A 103 -9.55 10.12 -10.46
N PRO A 104 -9.70 10.50 -11.73
CA PRO A 104 -9.93 9.52 -12.80
C PRO A 104 -8.75 8.60 -13.06
N ASN A 105 -7.57 8.95 -12.59
CA ASN A 105 -6.37 8.14 -12.73
C ASN A 105 -6.05 7.35 -11.48
N ALA A 106 -6.97 7.28 -10.52
CA ALA A 106 -6.75 6.53 -9.29
C ALA A 106 -6.47 5.06 -9.59
N PHE A 107 -5.63 4.46 -8.77
CA PHE A 107 -5.29 3.05 -8.93
C PHE A 107 -5.62 2.30 -7.65
N ALA A 108 -5.84 1.00 -7.79
CA ALA A 108 -6.27 0.15 -6.68
C ALA A 108 -5.11 -0.68 -6.16
N SER A 109 -5.06 -0.88 -4.85
CA SER A 109 -4.08 -1.76 -4.22
C SER A 109 -4.78 -2.70 -3.26
N VAL A 110 -4.28 -3.93 -3.17
CA VAL A 110 -4.72 -4.88 -2.17
C VAL A 110 -3.49 -5.32 -1.40
N LEU A 111 -3.57 -5.16 -0.07
CA LEU A 111 -2.54 -5.65 0.84
C LEU A 111 -3.07 -6.91 1.49
N THR A 112 -2.29 -7.98 1.41
CA THR A 112 -2.62 -9.23 2.09
C THR A 112 -1.52 -9.57 3.08
N PHE A 113 -1.94 -10.16 4.20
CA PHE A 113 -1.06 -10.47 5.32
C PHE A 113 -1.20 -11.96 5.61
N ALA A 114 -0.29 -12.75 5.09
CA ALA A 114 -0.35 -14.21 5.22
C ALA A 114 0.59 -14.68 6.32
N PRO A 115 0.12 -15.55 7.23
CA PRO A 115 1.02 -16.08 8.24
C PRO A 115 2.06 -16.98 7.61
N ALA A 116 3.30 -16.89 8.10
CA ALA A 116 4.42 -17.69 7.62
C ALA A 116 5.27 -18.04 8.83
N GLY A 117 4.79 -19.01 9.63
CA GLY A 117 5.42 -19.33 10.91
C GLY A 117 5.21 -18.17 11.88
N GLU A 118 6.31 -17.64 12.41
CA GLU A 118 6.23 -16.50 13.31
C GLU A 118 6.33 -15.17 12.56
N GLU A 119 6.41 -15.24 11.24
CA GLU A 119 6.52 -14.06 10.40
C GLU A 119 5.25 -13.84 9.63
N THR A 120 5.17 -12.72 8.94
CA THR A 120 4.06 -12.38 8.06
C THR A 120 4.60 -12.10 6.68
N ARG A 121 3.98 -12.71 5.68
CA ARG A 121 4.28 -12.34 4.30
C ARG A 121 3.28 -11.29 3.87
N VAL A 122 3.78 -10.10 3.60
CA VAL A 122 2.94 -8.99 3.11
C VAL A 122 3.09 -8.91 1.61
N GLU A 123 1.97 -8.90 0.90
CA GLU A 123 1.96 -8.69 -0.53
C GLU A 123 1.13 -7.43 -0.81
N MET A 124 1.68 -6.54 -1.63
CA MET A 124 0.98 -5.36 -2.10
C MET A 124 0.81 -5.49 -3.60
N ARG A 125 -0.42 -5.65 -4.05
CA ARG A 125 -0.75 -5.78 -5.47
C ARG A 125 -1.47 -4.52 -5.91
N THR A 126 -0.86 -3.79 -6.84
CA THR A 126 -1.39 -2.54 -7.34
C THR A 126 -1.82 -2.72 -8.79
N VAL A 127 -3.04 -2.29 -9.11
CA VAL A 127 -3.61 -2.38 -10.46
C VAL A 127 -3.91 -0.96 -10.94
N PHE A 128 -3.34 -0.59 -12.07
CA PHE A 128 -3.54 0.74 -12.65
C PHE A 128 -4.69 0.71 -13.66
N PRO A 129 -5.35 1.87 -13.91
CA PRO A 129 -6.45 1.92 -14.88
C PRO A 129 -6.05 1.52 -16.29
N THR A 130 -4.79 1.80 -16.69
CA THR A 130 -4.30 1.47 -18.02
C THR A 130 -2.87 0.97 -17.93
N LYS A 131 -2.45 0.25 -18.97
CA LYS A 131 -1.06 -0.18 -19.09
C LYS A 131 -0.13 1.02 -19.16
N GLU A 132 -0.54 2.07 -19.85
CA GLU A 132 0.27 3.29 -19.98
C GLU A 132 0.54 3.93 -18.62
N LEU A 133 -0.47 4.00 -17.76
CA LEU A 133 -0.28 4.55 -16.42
C LEU A 133 0.64 3.66 -15.58
N ARG A 134 0.50 2.34 -15.74
CA ARG A 134 1.38 1.40 -15.05
C ARG A 134 2.83 1.58 -15.51
N ASP A 135 3.05 1.68 -16.82
CA ASP A 135 4.39 1.84 -17.36
C ASP A 135 5.01 3.16 -16.90
N GLU A 136 4.21 4.23 -16.86
CA GLU A 136 4.69 5.51 -16.36
C GLU A 136 5.10 5.40 -14.89
N ALA A 137 4.29 4.74 -14.08
CA ALA A 137 4.60 4.57 -12.66
C ALA A 137 5.92 3.82 -12.47
N VAL A 138 6.15 2.78 -13.26
CA VAL A 138 7.37 1.98 -13.17
C VAL A 138 8.58 2.76 -13.69
N GLU A 139 8.45 3.39 -14.86
CA GLU A 139 9.60 3.99 -15.54
C GLU A 139 9.93 5.38 -15.02
N LYS A 140 8.91 6.20 -14.77
CA LYS A 140 9.11 7.59 -14.35
C LYS A 140 9.16 7.75 -12.84
N TYR A 141 8.32 7.00 -12.13
CA TYR A 141 8.19 7.16 -10.68
C TYR A 141 8.78 6.00 -9.89
N HIS A 142 9.42 5.03 -10.56
CA HIS A 142 10.14 3.93 -9.91
C HIS A 142 9.26 3.15 -8.93
N ALA A 143 8.08 2.72 -9.40
CA ALA A 143 7.08 2.10 -8.53
C ALA A 143 7.59 0.85 -7.82
N PHE A 144 8.40 0.00 -8.49
CA PHE A 144 8.92 -1.20 -7.84
C PHE A 144 9.86 -0.83 -6.69
N GLU A 145 10.82 0.06 -6.95
CA GLU A 145 11.79 0.47 -5.94
C GLU A 145 11.09 1.18 -4.77
N GLY A 146 10.15 2.06 -5.08
CA GLY A 146 9.41 2.79 -4.05
C GLY A 146 8.57 1.86 -3.18
N GLY A 147 7.92 0.86 -3.80
CA GLY A 147 7.14 -0.11 -3.05
C GLY A 147 8.01 -0.99 -2.16
N GLU A 148 9.17 -1.41 -2.68
CA GLU A 148 10.09 -2.21 -1.88
C GLU A 148 10.61 -1.41 -0.69
N GLN A 149 10.92 -0.14 -0.89
CA GLN A 149 11.35 0.74 0.20
C GLN A 149 10.25 0.92 1.23
N THR A 150 9.00 1.09 0.77
CA THR A 150 7.86 1.25 1.66
C THR A 150 7.69 0.01 2.56
N LEU A 151 7.75 -1.18 1.99
CA LEU A 151 7.61 -2.40 2.78
C LEU A 151 8.82 -2.63 3.69
N ARG A 152 10.01 -2.23 3.27
CA ARG A 152 11.19 -2.29 4.12
C ARG A 152 11.03 -1.35 5.31
N ASN A 153 10.49 -0.15 5.08
CA ASN A 153 10.24 0.81 6.15
C ASN A 153 9.19 0.27 7.12
N LEU A 154 8.16 -0.40 6.60
CA LEU A 154 7.18 -1.07 7.45
C LEU A 154 7.84 -2.12 8.33
N ALA A 155 8.70 -2.94 7.73
CA ALA A 155 9.39 -4.00 8.48
C ALA A 155 10.23 -3.42 9.62
N ALA A 156 10.97 -2.33 9.33
CA ALA A 156 11.80 -1.68 10.34
C ALA A 156 10.94 -1.09 11.45
N TYR A 157 9.85 -0.44 11.10
CA TYR A 157 8.96 0.17 12.08
C TYR A 157 8.32 -0.87 13.00
N VAL A 158 7.85 -1.98 12.41
CA VAL A 158 7.24 -3.06 13.18
C VAL A 158 8.26 -3.67 14.15
N GLY A 159 9.52 -3.76 13.74
CA GLY A 159 10.58 -4.21 14.62
C GLY A 159 10.77 -3.33 15.84
N GLU A 160 10.50 -2.02 15.70
CA GLU A 160 10.56 -1.10 16.84
C GLU A 160 9.39 -1.27 17.78
N LEU A 161 8.24 -1.71 17.28
CA LEU A 161 7.04 -1.90 18.10
C LEU A 161 7.13 -3.14 18.97
N GLY A 162 7.78 -4.15 18.46
CA GLY A 162 7.92 -5.41 19.12
C GLY A 162 8.99 -5.39 20.15
#